data_f74c435dbf838ad1026d416452b1f1f0
#
_entry.id   f74c435dbf838ad1026d416452b1f1f0
#
_cell.length_a   1.000
_cell.length_b   1.000
_cell.length_c   1.000
_cell.angle_alpha   90.00
_cell.angle_beta   90.00
_cell.angle_gamma   90.00
#
_symmetry.space_group_name_H-M   'P 1'
#
loop_
_entity.id
_entity.type
_entity.pdbx_description
1 polymer ?
#
loop_
_entity_poly.entity_id
_entity_poly.type
_entity_poly.pdbx_seq_one_letter_code
_entity_poly.pdbx_strand_id
1 'polypeptide(L)'
;YWPQVRHAIEAMSLEAQREPIWVYWRARALQGGLHLGHGPDREAAALYRSIAGHQGFYEQLALEALGERIGTPATPAGLSGSERAAARANPGLQRAIYAMSIGLRSEGTREWNYTTNLHQRGGMNDRELLAAAALACEREWWDRCINTSERTKSVFDLQQRFPTPY
;
A
#
# COMPACT_ATOMS: atom_id res chain seq x y z
N TYR A 1 -3.32 -19.12 26.05
CA TYR A 1 -3.59 -17.65 26.13
C TYR A 1 -4.39 -17.09 24.94
N TRP A 2 -4.85 -17.91 23.99
CA TRP A 2 -5.59 -17.44 22.82
C TRP A 2 -6.95 -16.80 23.12
N PRO A 3 -7.73 -17.30 24.12
CA PRO A 3 -8.97 -16.63 24.52
C PRO A 3 -8.74 -15.17 24.99
N GLN A 4 -7.63 -14.92 25.69
CA GLN A 4 -7.28 -13.59 26.15
C GLN A 4 -6.92 -12.65 24.99
N VAL A 5 -6.20 -13.15 23.96
CA VAL A 5 -5.92 -12.41 22.74
C VAL A 5 -7.22 -12.01 22.04
N ARG A 6 -8.13 -12.94 21.87
CA ARG A 6 -9.45 -12.67 21.27
C ARG A 6 -10.21 -11.62 22.07
N HIS A 7 -10.31 -11.78 23.37
CA HIS A 7 -11.01 -10.82 24.24
C HIS A 7 -10.40 -9.43 24.18
N ALA A 8 -9.06 -9.32 24.16
CA ALA A 8 -8.37 -8.04 24.06
C ALA A 8 -8.68 -7.34 22.72
N ILE A 9 -8.71 -8.09 21.61
CA ILE A 9 -9.05 -7.52 20.29
C ILE A 9 -10.52 -7.09 20.25
N GLU A 10 -11.43 -7.89 20.79
CA GLU A 10 -12.87 -7.58 20.86
C GLU A 10 -13.18 -6.34 21.73
N ALA A 11 -12.29 -6.00 22.67
CA ALA A 11 -12.40 -4.79 23.49
C ALA A 11 -11.87 -3.52 22.80
N MET A 12 -11.22 -3.63 21.63
CA MET A 12 -10.75 -2.47 20.87
C MET A 12 -11.91 -1.73 20.17
N SER A 13 -11.63 -0.51 19.68
CA SER A 13 -12.59 0.19 18.83
C SER A 13 -12.88 -0.60 17.54
N LEU A 14 -14.08 -0.45 16.98
CA LEU A 14 -14.46 -1.12 15.73
C LEU A 14 -13.52 -0.74 14.56
N GLU A 15 -12.95 0.45 14.57
CA GLU A 15 -11.98 0.89 13.59
C GLU A 15 -10.67 0.10 13.72
N ALA A 16 -10.11 0.01 14.92
CA ALA A 16 -8.91 -0.77 15.18
C ALA A 16 -9.10 -2.26 14.84
N GLN A 17 -10.24 -2.85 15.21
CA GLN A 17 -10.53 -4.26 14.89
C GLN A 17 -10.52 -4.58 13.39
N ARG A 18 -10.64 -3.57 12.50
CA ARG A 18 -10.60 -3.74 11.03
C ARG A 18 -9.19 -3.68 10.44
N GLU A 19 -8.21 -3.26 11.22
CA GLU A 19 -6.83 -3.24 10.76
C GLU A 19 -6.32 -4.67 10.50
N PRO A 20 -5.59 -4.92 9.41
CA PRO A 20 -5.14 -6.27 9.03
C PRO A 20 -4.40 -7.01 10.13
N ILE A 21 -3.60 -6.31 10.95
CA ILE A 21 -2.91 -6.91 12.10
C ILE A 21 -3.89 -7.55 13.08
N TRP A 22 -4.95 -6.85 13.47
CA TRP A 22 -5.88 -7.35 14.48
C TRP A 22 -6.83 -8.40 13.91
N VAL A 23 -7.22 -8.26 12.63
CA VAL A 23 -7.99 -9.30 11.92
C VAL A 23 -7.19 -10.60 11.85
N TYR A 24 -5.90 -10.54 11.51
CA TYR A 24 -5.01 -11.70 11.47
C TYR A 24 -4.91 -12.39 12.84
N TRP A 25 -4.60 -11.62 13.89
CA TRP A 25 -4.46 -12.20 15.24
C TRP A 25 -5.79 -12.72 15.80
N ARG A 26 -6.91 -12.12 15.45
CA ARG A 26 -8.24 -12.65 15.79
C ARG A 26 -8.50 -14.01 15.12
N ALA A 27 -8.17 -14.14 13.85
CA ALA A 27 -8.26 -15.40 13.13
C ALA A 27 -7.35 -16.47 13.75
N ARG A 28 -6.12 -16.13 14.10
CA ARG A 28 -5.18 -17.01 14.82
C ARG A 28 -5.72 -17.46 16.18
N ALA A 29 -6.33 -16.56 16.92
CA ALA A 29 -6.90 -16.85 18.23
C ALA A 29 -8.10 -17.81 18.13
N LEU A 30 -8.92 -17.70 17.09
CA LEU A 30 -10.01 -18.64 16.80
C LEU A 30 -9.47 -20.06 16.53
N GLN A 31 -8.34 -20.18 15.84
CA GLN A 31 -7.71 -21.48 15.59
C GLN A 31 -6.98 -22.07 16.82
N GLY A 32 -6.98 -21.37 17.97
CA GLY A 32 -6.24 -21.81 19.16
C GLY A 32 -4.72 -21.82 18.99
N GLY A 33 -4.19 -21.15 17.97
CA GLY A 33 -2.74 -21.10 17.69
C GLY A 33 -2.15 -22.36 17.06
N LEU A 34 -2.92 -23.41 16.88
CA LEU A 34 -2.46 -24.68 16.34
C LEU A 34 -2.51 -24.70 14.81
N HIS A 35 -1.36 -24.66 14.17
CA HIS A 35 -1.17 -25.07 12.78
C HIS A 35 -0.76 -26.55 12.78
N LEU A 36 -1.70 -27.43 12.92
CA LEU A 36 -1.46 -28.87 12.80
C LEU A 36 -2.19 -29.41 11.56
N GLY A 37 -1.66 -29.07 10.38
CA GLY A 37 -1.97 -29.80 9.15
C GLY A 37 -3.39 -29.69 8.59
N HIS A 38 -4.29 -29.04 9.28
CA HIS A 38 -5.66 -28.75 8.80
C HIS A 38 -5.76 -27.25 8.54
N GLY A 39 -6.34 -26.87 7.39
CA GLY A 39 -6.59 -25.48 7.05
C GLY A 39 -7.46 -24.78 8.12
N PRO A 40 -7.56 -23.43 8.04
CA PRO A 40 -8.36 -22.67 9.00
C PRO A 40 -9.83 -23.14 9.00
N ASP A 41 -10.46 -23.10 10.17
CA ASP A 41 -11.89 -23.31 10.26
C ASP A 41 -12.64 -22.23 9.45
N ARG A 42 -13.95 -22.42 9.26
CA ARG A 42 -14.74 -21.55 8.39
C ARG A 42 -14.71 -20.08 8.83
N GLU A 43 -14.71 -19.81 10.12
CA GLU A 43 -14.75 -18.46 10.67
C GLU A 43 -13.36 -17.79 10.54
N ALA A 44 -12.29 -18.48 10.91
CA ALA A 44 -10.92 -18.00 10.74
C ALA A 44 -10.59 -17.79 9.26
N ALA A 45 -11.03 -18.71 8.38
CA ALA A 45 -10.84 -18.55 6.94
C ALA A 45 -11.55 -17.32 6.38
N ALA A 46 -12.75 -16.99 6.88
CA ALA A 46 -13.45 -15.79 6.46
C ALA A 46 -12.69 -14.51 6.86
N LEU A 47 -12.14 -14.48 8.08
CA LEU A 47 -11.30 -13.36 8.54
C LEU A 47 -10.02 -13.22 7.69
N TYR A 48 -9.31 -14.32 7.44
CA TYR A 48 -8.11 -14.27 6.57
C TYR A 48 -8.46 -13.77 5.17
N ARG A 49 -9.54 -14.26 4.55
CA ARG A 49 -9.96 -13.79 3.22
C ARG A 49 -10.32 -12.31 3.19
N SER A 50 -10.80 -11.75 4.30
CA SER A 50 -11.16 -10.33 4.36
C SER A 50 -9.97 -9.38 4.27
N ILE A 51 -8.75 -9.88 4.56
CA ILE A 51 -7.50 -9.11 4.54
C ILE A 51 -6.47 -9.65 3.56
N ALA A 52 -6.65 -10.86 3.01
CA ALA A 52 -5.68 -11.50 2.14
C ALA A 52 -5.28 -10.60 0.96
N GLY A 53 -3.99 -10.41 0.74
CA GLY A 53 -3.46 -9.53 -0.29
C GLY A 53 -1.94 -9.52 -0.37
N HIS A 54 -1.40 -8.73 -1.31
CA HIS A 54 0.05 -8.67 -1.56
C HIS A 54 0.73 -7.43 -0.97
N GLN A 55 -0.03 -6.49 -0.40
CA GLN A 55 0.48 -5.16 -0.09
C GLN A 55 1.12 -5.04 1.30
N GLY A 56 0.66 -5.80 2.27
CA GLY A 56 1.13 -5.73 3.63
C GLY A 56 1.56 -7.08 4.19
N PHE A 57 2.27 -7.04 5.31
CA PHE A 57 2.81 -8.23 5.97
C PHE A 57 1.69 -9.19 6.44
N TYR A 58 0.66 -8.67 7.11
CA TYR A 58 -0.43 -9.49 7.62
C TYR A 58 -1.38 -10.00 6.53
N GLU A 59 -1.50 -9.26 5.43
CA GLU A 59 -2.22 -9.66 4.23
C GLU A 59 -1.55 -10.87 3.56
N GLN A 60 -0.22 -10.86 3.48
CA GLN A 60 0.57 -11.98 2.97
C GLN A 60 0.52 -13.19 3.89
N LEU A 61 0.60 -12.99 5.22
CA LEU A 61 0.42 -14.06 6.20
C LEU A 61 -0.98 -14.68 6.12
N ALA A 62 -2.00 -13.88 5.79
CA ALA A 62 -3.36 -14.39 5.60
C ALA A 62 -3.48 -15.28 4.35
N LEU A 63 -2.80 -14.92 3.24
CA LEU A 63 -2.69 -15.79 2.07
C LEU A 63 -2.04 -17.13 2.43
N GLU A 64 -0.91 -17.09 3.14
CA GLU A 64 -0.22 -18.29 3.60
C GLU A 64 -1.12 -19.15 4.50
N ALA A 65 -1.84 -18.56 5.45
CA ALA A 65 -2.76 -19.26 6.33
C ALA A 65 -3.93 -19.93 5.58
N LEU A 66 -4.32 -19.39 4.43
CA LEU A 66 -5.31 -19.97 3.52
C LEU A 66 -4.73 -21.08 2.63
N GLY A 67 -3.41 -21.32 2.67
CA GLY A 67 -2.71 -22.25 1.78
C GLY A 67 -2.50 -21.69 0.36
N GLU A 68 -2.72 -20.40 0.17
CA GLU A 68 -2.49 -19.71 -1.10
C GLU A 68 -1.01 -19.34 -1.23
N ARG A 69 -0.49 -19.39 -2.46
CA ARG A 69 0.90 -18.98 -2.70
C ARG A 69 0.99 -17.46 -2.76
N ILE A 70 1.97 -16.91 -2.05
CA ILE A 70 2.36 -15.51 -2.21
C ILE A 70 3.06 -15.41 -3.56
N GLY A 71 2.34 -14.94 -4.57
CA GLY A 71 2.86 -14.73 -5.91
C GLY A 71 3.30 -13.28 -6.13
N THR A 72 4.02 -13.04 -7.23
CA THR A 72 4.30 -11.69 -7.69
C THR A 72 2.99 -11.02 -8.12
N PRO A 73 2.68 -9.82 -7.61
CA PRO A 73 1.50 -9.07 -8.06
C PRO A 73 1.50 -8.86 -9.58
N ALA A 74 0.33 -8.82 -10.19
CA ALA A 74 0.21 -8.51 -11.61
C ALA A 74 0.80 -7.12 -11.91
N THR A 75 1.62 -7.05 -12.96
CA THR A 75 2.16 -5.77 -13.43
C THR A 75 1.00 -4.89 -13.91
N PRO A 76 0.88 -3.64 -13.41
CA PRO A 76 -0.16 -2.73 -13.85
C PRO A 76 -0.03 -2.42 -15.33
N ALA A 77 -1.15 -2.09 -15.99
CA ALA A 77 -1.12 -1.59 -17.35
C ALA A 77 -0.21 -0.36 -17.45
N GLY A 78 0.61 -0.28 -18.46
CA GLY A 78 1.51 0.84 -18.70
C GLY A 78 0.77 2.18 -18.71
N LEU A 79 1.45 3.24 -18.30
CA LEU A 79 0.90 4.60 -18.33
C LEU A 79 0.74 5.07 -19.77
N SER A 80 -0.44 5.59 -20.10
CA SER A 80 -0.70 6.24 -21.39
C SER A 80 0.06 7.57 -21.51
N GLY A 81 0.20 8.05 -22.75
CA GLY A 81 0.77 9.37 -23.01
C GLY A 81 -0.02 10.51 -22.33
N SER A 82 -1.34 10.40 -22.26
CA SER A 82 -2.20 11.38 -21.60
C SER A 82 -2.03 11.41 -20.10
N GLU A 83 -1.89 10.26 -19.43
CA GLU A 83 -1.61 10.18 -17.98
C GLU A 83 -0.26 10.81 -17.63
N ARG A 84 0.78 10.51 -18.42
CA ARG A 84 2.10 11.13 -18.26
C ARG A 84 2.07 12.64 -18.49
N ALA A 85 1.35 13.10 -19.52
CA ALA A 85 1.18 14.51 -19.81
C ALA A 85 0.41 15.24 -18.70
N ALA A 86 -0.65 14.64 -18.17
CA ALA A 86 -1.41 15.19 -17.05
C ALA A 86 -0.54 15.35 -15.80
N ALA A 87 0.28 14.35 -15.45
CA ALA A 87 1.21 14.46 -14.32
C ALA A 87 2.23 15.60 -14.53
N ARG A 88 2.81 15.70 -15.73
CA ARG A 88 3.76 16.78 -16.06
C ARG A 88 3.11 18.16 -16.07
N ALA A 89 1.84 18.27 -16.43
CA ALA A 89 1.09 19.52 -16.44
C ALA A 89 0.49 19.89 -15.08
N ASN A 90 0.53 19.00 -14.08
CA ASN A 90 -0.03 19.26 -12.76
C ASN A 90 0.71 20.40 -12.05
N PRO A 91 0.03 21.53 -11.71
CA PRO A 91 0.71 22.71 -11.17
C PRO A 91 1.43 22.48 -9.84
N GLY A 92 0.87 21.61 -8.97
CA GLY A 92 1.47 21.27 -7.70
C GLY A 92 2.75 20.45 -7.88
N LEU A 93 2.74 19.43 -8.76
CA LEU A 93 3.93 18.67 -9.10
C LEU A 93 5.00 19.56 -9.76
N GLN A 94 4.61 20.49 -10.63
CA GLN A 94 5.56 21.46 -11.22
C GLN A 94 6.22 22.36 -10.17
N ARG A 95 5.45 22.89 -9.21
CA ARG A 95 6.02 23.69 -8.11
C ARG A 95 6.97 22.86 -7.25
N ALA A 96 6.59 21.62 -6.93
CA ALA A 96 7.46 20.71 -6.19
C ALA A 96 8.78 20.45 -6.93
N ILE A 97 8.70 20.16 -8.23
CA ILE A 97 9.85 19.94 -9.10
C ILE A 97 10.75 21.17 -9.13
N TYR A 98 10.17 22.34 -9.34
CA TYR A 98 10.94 23.59 -9.37
C TYR A 98 11.64 23.85 -8.04
N ALA A 99 10.93 23.73 -6.91
CA ALA A 99 11.52 23.90 -5.59
C ALA A 99 12.72 22.96 -5.37
N MET A 100 12.57 21.67 -5.72
CA MET A 100 13.66 20.70 -5.58
C MET A 100 14.85 21.04 -6.50
N SER A 101 14.60 21.53 -7.73
CA SER A 101 15.66 21.87 -8.70
C SER A 101 16.53 23.05 -8.27
N ILE A 102 15.99 23.97 -7.46
CA ILE A 102 16.72 25.12 -6.91
C ILE A 102 17.27 24.88 -5.49
N GLY A 103 17.26 23.60 -5.03
CA GLY A 103 17.83 23.22 -3.73
C GLY A 103 16.86 23.30 -2.54
N LEU A 104 15.62 23.74 -2.74
CA LEU A 104 14.56 23.76 -1.69
C LEU A 104 13.89 22.39 -1.57
N ARG A 105 14.70 21.37 -1.19
CA ARG A 105 14.25 19.98 -1.16
C ARG A 105 13.10 19.76 -0.16
N SER A 106 13.17 20.36 1.01
CA SER A 106 12.14 20.21 2.05
C SER A 106 10.81 20.79 1.61
N GLU A 107 10.82 21.96 1.00
CA GLU A 107 9.65 22.65 0.46
C GLU A 107 9.04 21.87 -0.70
N GLY A 108 9.88 21.43 -1.63
CA GLY A 108 9.46 20.59 -2.75
C GLY A 108 8.85 19.27 -2.30
N THR A 109 9.42 18.63 -1.27
CA THR A 109 8.86 17.40 -0.68
C THR A 109 7.49 17.65 -0.05
N ARG A 110 7.32 18.75 0.68
CA ARG A 110 6.01 19.13 1.26
C ARG A 110 4.96 19.40 0.20
N GLU A 111 5.31 20.16 -0.83
CA GLU A 111 4.42 20.45 -1.97
C GLU A 111 4.04 19.18 -2.73
N TRP A 112 5.01 18.27 -2.94
CA TRP A 112 4.75 16.98 -3.57
C TRP A 112 3.74 16.15 -2.76
N ASN A 113 3.98 16.03 -1.45
CA ASN A 113 3.11 15.28 -0.57
C ASN A 113 1.71 15.89 -0.49
N TYR A 114 1.61 17.22 -0.41
CA TYR A 114 0.34 17.92 -0.43
C TYR A 114 -0.41 17.65 -1.73
N THR A 115 0.24 17.81 -2.87
CA THR A 115 -0.35 17.63 -4.20
C THR A 115 -0.86 16.20 -4.40
N THR A 116 -0.09 15.20 -3.96
CA THR A 116 -0.44 13.80 -4.16
C THR A 116 -1.46 13.26 -3.13
N ASN A 117 -1.65 13.92 -1.99
CA ASN A 117 -2.51 13.44 -0.89
C ASN A 117 -3.68 14.36 -0.55
N LEU A 118 -3.47 15.68 -0.54
CA LEU A 118 -4.34 16.61 0.18
C LEU A 118 -5.04 17.64 -0.69
N HIS A 119 -4.61 17.83 -1.95
CA HIS A 119 -5.19 18.87 -2.80
C HIS A 119 -6.64 18.59 -3.25
N GLN A 120 -7.07 17.33 -3.13
CA GLN A 120 -8.45 16.91 -3.42
C GLN A 120 -8.95 16.00 -2.29
N ARG A 121 -10.27 15.90 -2.12
CA ARG A 121 -10.87 14.92 -1.21
C ARG A 121 -10.51 13.51 -1.67
N GLY A 122 -9.74 12.77 -0.86
CA GLY A 122 -9.26 11.43 -1.16
C GLY A 122 -7.91 11.38 -1.88
N GLY A 123 -7.29 12.53 -2.21
CA GLY A 123 -6.00 12.59 -2.89
C GLY A 123 -6.06 12.14 -4.36
N MET A 124 -4.93 11.78 -4.91
CA MET A 124 -4.81 11.20 -6.25
C MET A 124 -5.30 9.75 -6.26
N ASN A 125 -5.94 9.33 -7.35
CA ASN A 125 -6.25 7.92 -7.60
C ASN A 125 -4.98 7.13 -7.96
N ASP A 126 -5.09 5.79 -8.05
CA ASP A 126 -3.95 4.92 -8.29
C ASP A 126 -3.21 5.24 -9.61
N ARG A 127 -3.93 5.58 -10.68
CA ARG A 127 -3.30 5.93 -11.98
C ARG A 127 -2.56 7.25 -11.91
N GLU A 128 -3.12 8.25 -11.23
CA GLU A 128 -2.48 9.54 -10.98
C GLU A 128 -1.23 9.39 -10.09
N LEU A 129 -1.32 8.54 -9.04
CA LEU A 129 -0.18 8.22 -8.18
C LEU A 129 0.95 7.52 -8.96
N LEU A 130 0.62 6.54 -9.81
CA LEU A 130 1.62 5.88 -10.67
C LEU A 130 2.26 6.87 -11.65
N ALA A 131 1.49 7.80 -12.22
CA ALA A 131 2.02 8.81 -13.14
C ALA A 131 2.91 9.82 -12.42
N ALA A 132 2.54 10.24 -11.21
CA ALA A 132 3.38 11.10 -10.37
C ALA A 132 4.66 10.36 -9.93
N ALA A 133 4.55 9.09 -9.51
CA ALA A 133 5.71 8.28 -9.16
C ALA A 133 6.66 8.12 -10.34
N ALA A 134 6.14 7.81 -11.55
CA ALA A 134 6.95 7.73 -12.76
C ALA A 134 7.72 9.04 -13.03
N LEU A 135 7.06 10.18 -12.83
CA LEU A 135 7.67 11.51 -12.99
C LEU A 135 8.82 11.75 -11.99
N ALA A 136 8.71 11.22 -10.76
CA ALA A 136 9.77 11.26 -9.77
C ALA A 136 10.93 10.31 -10.13
N CYS A 137 10.61 9.09 -10.57
CA CYS A 137 11.59 8.10 -11.03
C CYS A 137 12.42 8.62 -12.21
N GLU A 138 11.78 9.25 -13.20
CA GLU A 138 12.45 9.89 -14.35
C GLU A 138 13.48 10.96 -13.94
N ARG A 139 13.37 11.49 -12.71
CA ARG A 139 14.27 12.49 -12.13
C ARG A 139 15.21 11.94 -11.08
N GLU A 140 15.23 10.62 -10.93
CA GLU A 140 16.03 9.93 -9.92
C GLU A 140 15.73 10.37 -8.47
N TRP A 141 14.51 10.89 -8.23
CA TRP A 141 14.01 11.17 -6.88
C TRP A 141 13.40 9.91 -6.29
N TRP A 142 14.24 8.95 -5.98
CA TRP A 142 13.85 7.60 -5.60
C TRP A 142 12.94 7.56 -4.38
N ASP A 143 13.18 8.43 -3.40
CA ASP A 143 12.35 8.57 -2.22
C ASP A 143 10.91 8.99 -2.55
N ARG A 144 10.72 9.88 -3.53
CA ARG A 144 9.38 10.30 -3.99
C ARG A 144 8.74 9.26 -4.90
N CYS A 145 9.54 8.63 -5.75
CA CYS A 145 9.10 7.51 -6.59
C CYS A 145 8.50 6.39 -5.73
N ILE A 146 9.27 5.88 -4.77
CA ILE A 146 8.86 4.79 -3.87
C ILE A 146 7.65 5.21 -3.04
N ASN A 147 7.77 6.29 -2.26
CA ASN A 147 6.70 6.74 -1.37
C ASN A 147 5.38 7.06 -2.08
N THR A 148 5.42 7.52 -3.34
CA THR A 148 4.22 7.84 -4.10
C THR A 148 3.57 6.56 -4.64
N SER A 149 4.35 5.63 -5.18
CA SER A 149 3.84 4.36 -5.69
C SER A 149 3.31 3.43 -4.59
N GLU A 150 3.89 3.46 -3.38
CA GLU A 150 3.41 2.67 -2.24
C GLU A 150 2.00 3.03 -1.77
N ARG A 151 1.50 4.21 -2.12
CA ARG A 151 0.15 4.67 -1.73
C ARG A 151 -0.96 4.20 -2.65
N THR A 152 -0.64 3.54 -3.76
CA THR A 152 -1.65 2.91 -4.60
C THR A 152 -2.35 1.79 -3.84
N LYS A 153 -3.67 1.67 -3.99
CA LYS A 153 -4.52 0.76 -3.22
C LYS A 153 -4.80 -0.56 -3.95
N SER A 154 -5.07 -0.48 -5.24
CA SER A 154 -5.50 -1.61 -6.05
C SER A 154 -4.48 -2.08 -7.08
N VAL A 155 -3.39 -1.34 -7.28
CA VAL A 155 -2.33 -1.68 -8.23
C VAL A 155 -0.97 -1.71 -7.53
N PHE A 156 -0.08 -2.56 -8.01
CA PHE A 156 1.22 -2.78 -7.40
C PHE A 156 2.31 -2.74 -8.49
N ASP A 157 2.97 -1.60 -8.64
CA ASP A 157 4.08 -1.45 -9.58
C ASP A 157 5.42 -1.75 -8.89
N LEU A 158 5.95 -2.94 -9.14
CA LEU A 158 7.22 -3.37 -8.54
C LEU A 158 8.41 -2.50 -8.97
N GLN A 159 8.41 -2.00 -10.21
CA GLN A 159 9.53 -1.20 -10.71
C GLN A 159 9.60 0.17 -10.02
N GLN A 160 8.45 0.75 -9.70
CA GLN A 160 8.39 2.02 -8.99
C GLN A 160 8.60 1.86 -7.47
N ARG A 161 8.16 0.74 -6.90
CA ARG A 161 8.33 0.46 -5.46
C ARG A 161 9.74 0.00 -5.10
N PHE A 162 10.40 -0.68 -6.04
CA PHE A 162 11.75 -1.22 -5.87
C PHE A 162 12.62 -0.83 -7.07
N PRO A 163 12.86 0.47 -7.29
CA PRO A 163 13.69 0.90 -8.41
C PRO A 163 15.11 0.38 -8.24
N THR A 164 15.68 -0.09 -9.34
CA THR A 164 17.08 -0.53 -9.41
C THR A 164 17.89 0.58 -10.09
N PRO A 165 18.48 1.51 -9.34
CA PRO A 165 19.14 2.69 -9.90
C PRO A 165 20.51 2.41 -10.58
N TYR A 166 20.89 1.13 -10.73
CA TYR A 166 22.17 0.69 -11.31
C TYR A 166 21.97 -0.20 -12.53
#